data_f9478a88246993d7e9c31b5a4a296455
#
_entry.id   f9478a88246993d7e9c31b5a4a296455
#
_cell.length_a   1.000
_cell.length_b   1.000
_cell.length_c   1.000
_cell.angle_alpha   90.00
_cell.angle_beta   90.00
_cell.angle_gamma   90.00
#
_symmetry.space_group_name_H-M   'P 1'
#
loop_
_entity.id
_entity.type
_entity.pdbx_description
1 polymer ?
#
loop_
_entity_poly.entity_id
_entity_poly.type
_entity_poly.pdbx_seq_one_letter_code
_entity_poly.pdbx_strand_id
1 'polypeptide(L)'
;MVAVLTKKKIRVILADDHPVVRDGLAAMVNQQADMEVVAEAGDGEEAIALYEQHHPDVLVLDLRMPKRDGVAVVQRVLEINPKARILIMTTYDGDEDIFQCLSQGAKGYLLKDAPRQEILSAIRAVSEDRPYTSSSVAAKALQRMAKPSLTQRELDVLELVAQGRSNKDIARRLSITEGTAKTHVKSILTKLDAISRTEAVAVAHKRGLIRL
;
A
#
# COMPACT_ATOMS: atom_id res chain seq x y z
N MET A 1 -0.79 48.81 -7.41
CA MET A 1 0.17 47.67 -7.29
C MET A 1 -0.61 46.51 -6.66
N VAL A 2 -1.10 45.60 -7.48
CA VAL A 2 -1.92 44.44 -7.00
C VAL A 2 -0.93 43.43 -6.41
N ALA A 3 -1.00 43.21 -5.12
CA ALA A 3 -0.24 42.14 -4.48
C ALA A 3 -0.68 40.79 -5.10
N VAL A 4 0.20 40.21 -5.91
CA VAL A 4 0.03 38.81 -6.35
C VAL A 4 0.18 37.96 -5.09
N LEU A 5 -0.93 37.54 -4.53
CA LEU A 5 -0.96 36.49 -3.51
C LEU A 5 -0.33 35.24 -4.12
N THR A 6 0.96 35.01 -3.89
CA THR A 6 1.63 33.77 -4.27
C THR A 6 0.93 32.64 -3.52
N LYS A 7 0.07 31.90 -4.21
CA LYS A 7 -0.59 30.72 -3.66
C LYS A 7 0.52 29.78 -3.18
N LYS A 8 0.49 29.38 -1.91
CA LYS A 8 1.45 28.44 -1.34
C LYS A 8 1.48 27.18 -2.20
N LYS A 9 2.65 26.79 -2.66
CA LYS A 9 2.83 25.56 -3.45
C LYS A 9 2.53 24.32 -2.61
N ILE A 10 1.97 23.30 -3.24
CA ILE A 10 1.82 21.97 -2.66
C ILE A 10 3.22 21.34 -2.55
N ARG A 11 3.64 21.04 -1.33
CA ARG A 11 4.94 20.43 -1.03
C ARG A 11 4.82 18.92 -1.12
N VAL A 12 5.57 18.32 -2.03
CA VAL A 12 5.48 16.88 -2.34
C VAL A 12 6.78 16.19 -1.98
N ILE A 13 6.70 15.04 -1.28
CA ILE A 13 7.80 14.07 -1.20
C ILE A 13 7.49 12.92 -2.17
N LEU A 14 8.52 12.50 -2.91
CA LEU A 14 8.46 11.33 -3.78
C LEU A 14 9.30 10.20 -3.17
N ALA A 15 8.68 9.04 -2.95
CA ALA A 15 9.35 7.85 -2.45
C ALA A 15 9.18 6.68 -3.44
N ASP A 16 10.26 6.33 -4.12
CA ASP A 16 10.29 5.30 -5.16
C ASP A 16 11.73 4.77 -5.29
N ASP A 17 11.93 3.46 -5.31
CA ASP A 17 13.26 2.86 -5.43
C ASP A 17 13.80 2.83 -6.88
N HIS A 18 12.97 3.23 -7.86
CA HIS A 18 13.37 3.33 -9.26
C HIS A 18 13.78 4.77 -9.61
N PRO A 19 15.09 5.08 -9.76
CA PRO A 19 15.55 6.46 -9.96
C PRO A 19 14.92 7.14 -11.18
N VAL A 20 14.80 6.43 -12.31
CA VAL A 20 14.22 6.99 -13.55
C VAL A 20 12.76 7.39 -13.38
N VAL A 21 11.98 6.60 -12.61
CA VAL A 21 10.57 6.92 -12.31
C VAL A 21 10.52 8.15 -11.41
N ARG A 22 11.33 8.18 -10.37
CA ARG A 22 11.40 9.26 -9.40
C ARG A 22 11.80 10.58 -10.07
N ASP A 23 12.88 10.57 -10.89
CA ASP A 23 13.32 11.74 -11.67
C ASP A 23 12.21 12.25 -12.62
N GLY A 24 11.52 11.32 -13.29
CA GLY A 24 10.40 11.66 -14.19
C GLY A 24 9.24 12.33 -13.45
N LEU A 25 8.88 11.80 -12.27
CA LEU A 25 7.85 12.38 -11.40
C LEU A 25 8.28 13.74 -10.86
N ALA A 26 9.52 13.88 -10.41
CA ALA A 26 10.05 15.14 -9.91
C ALA A 26 10.01 16.22 -10.99
N ALA A 27 10.44 15.90 -12.20
CA ALA A 27 10.35 16.82 -13.33
C ALA A 27 8.90 17.20 -13.64
N MET A 28 7.97 16.22 -13.62
CA MET A 28 6.56 16.44 -13.89
C MET A 28 5.90 17.37 -12.86
N VAL A 29 6.18 17.18 -11.57
CA VAL A 29 5.64 17.96 -10.46
C VAL A 29 6.25 19.37 -10.47
N ASN A 30 7.59 19.50 -10.60
CA ASN A 30 8.29 20.79 -10.57
C ASN A 30 7.98 21.68 -11.78
N GLN A 31 7.44 21.14 -12.88
CA GLN A 31 6.94 21.93 -14.01
C GLN A 31 5.60 22.63 -13.70
N GLN A 32 4.93 22.29 -12.59
CA GLN A 32 3.67 22.93 -12.20
C GLN A 32 3.95 24.19 -11.37
N ALA A 33 3.22 25.27 -11.63
CA ALA A 33 3.36 26.51 -10.87
C ALA A 33 2.88 26.38 -9.40
N ASP A 34 1.99 25.44 -9.14
CA ASP A 34 1.30 25.22 -7.85
C ASP A 34 1.86 24.08 -7.02
N MET A 35 2.96 23.43 -7.45
CA MET A 35 3.57 22.30 -6.76
C MET A 35 5.09 22.42 -6.70
N GLU A 36 5.72 21.72 -5.76
CA GLU A 36 7.18 21.53 -5.71
C GLU A 36 7.53 20.23 -5.01
N VAL A 37 8.56 19.54 -5.50
CA VAL A 37 9.18 18.41 -4.79
C VAL A 37 10.16 18.95 -3.77
N VAL A 38 9.93 18.64 -2.49
CA VAL A 38 10.76 19.13 -1.40
C VAL A 38 11.80 18.11 -0.94
N ALA A 39 11.57 16.82 -1.22
CA ALA A 39 12.54 15.74 -0.98
C ALA A 39 12.20 14.51 -1.83
N GLU A 40 13.19 13.65 -1.99
CA GLU A 40 13.09 12.38 -2.71
C GLU A 40 13.69 11.27 -1.86
N ALA A 41 13.04 10.11 -1.81
CA ALA A 41 13.45 8.93 -1.06
C ALA A 41 13.62 7.72 -1.99
N GLY A 42 14.67 6.95 -1.81
CA GLY A 42 14.91 5.71 -2.54
C GLY A 42 14.51 4.45 -1.78
N ASP A 43 14.08 4.57 -0.52
CA ASP A 43 13.61 3.46 0.30
C ASP A 43 12.62 3.90 1.39
N GLY A 44 11.99 2.92 2.04
CA GLY A 44 10.93 3.21 3.01
C GLY A 44 11.41 3.84 4.32
N GLU A 45 12.66 3.63 4.75
CA GLU A 45 13.20 4.27 5.95
C GLU A 45 13.53 5.73 5.67
N GLU A 46 14.13 6.00 4.53
CA GLU A 46 14.40 7.36 4.06
C GLU A 46 13.10 8.15 3.87
N ALA A 47 12.06 7.52 3.32
CA ALA A 47 10.74 8.16 3.16
C ALA A 47 10.15 8.63 4.50
N ILE A 48 10.26 7.82 5.56
CA ILE A 48 9.78 8.18 6.91
C ILE A 48 10.61 9.34 7.48
N ALA A 49 11.94 9.25 7.39
CA ALA A 49 12.84 10.29 7.93
C ALA A 49 12.59 11.64 7.25
N LEU A 50 12.48 11.65 5.92
CA LEU A 50 12.20 12.87 5.16
C LEU A 50 10.78 13.40 5.41
N TYR A 51 9.79 12.52 5.64
CA TYR A 51 8.46 12.95 6.04
C TYR A 51 8.48 13.69 7.38
N GLU A 52 9.19 13.16 8.38
CA GLU A 52 9.36 13.81 9.70
C GLU A 52 10.10 15.16 9.58
N GLN A 53 11.12 15.24 8.72
CA GLN A 53 11.91 16.45 8.55
C GLN A 53 11.18 17.56 7.79
N HIS A 54 10.48 17.21 6.72
CA HIS A 54 9.94 18.19 5.76
C HIS A 54 8.46 18.51 5.95
N HIS A 55 7.69 17.67 6.66
CA HIS A 55 6.25 17.81 6.84
C HIS A 55 5.55 18.18 5.52
N PRO A 56 5.53 17.30 4.50
CA PRO A 56 4.98 17.59 3.18
C PRO A 56 3.46 17.73 3.24
N ASP A 57 2.89 18.41 2.22
CA ASP A 57 1.44 18.41 2.01
C ASP A 57 0.95 17.08 1.43
N VAL A 58 1.80 16.39 0.63
CA VAL A 58 1.51 15.05 0.08
C VAL A 58 2.77 14.19 0.04
N LEU A 59 2.66 12.95 0.50
CA LEU A 59 3.65 11.89 0.27
C LEU A 59 3.16 11.02 -0.90
N VAL A 60 3.88 11.02 -2.02
CA VAL A 60 3.71 10.04 -3.10
C VAL A 60 4.62 8.85 -2.82
N LEU A 61 4.07 7.66 -2.69
CA LEU A 61 4.74 6.51 -2.13
C LEU A 61 4.57 5.26 -3.02
N ASP A 62 5.69 4.66 -3.43
CA ASP A 62 5.66 3.30 -3.97
C ASP A 62 5.50 2.25 -2.86
N LEU A 63 4.82 1.17 -3.18
CA LEU A 63 4.62 0.05 -2.24
C LEU A 63 5.83 -0.87 -2.15
N ARG A 64 6.57 -1.03 -3.23
CA ARG A 64 7.66 -2.01 -3.29
C ARG A 64 9.01 -1.32 -3.26
N MET A 65 9.49 -1.08 -2.06
CA MET A 65 10.79 -0.47 -1.81
C MET A 65 11.65 -1.32 -0.87
N PRO A 66 12.99 -1.21 -0.95
CA PRO A 66 13.91 -1.84 -0.01
C PRO A 66 13.70 -1.37 1.42
N LYS A 67 14.28 -2.10 2.36
CA LYS A 67 14.34 -1.88 3.82
C LYS A 67 12.95 -1.92 4.48
N ARG A 68 11.99 -1.13 4.00
CA ARG A 68 10.62 -1.09 4.52
C ARG A 68 9.63 -0.95 3.38
N ASP A 69 8.66 -1.86 3.31
CA ASP A 69 7.61 -1.79 2.28
C ASP A 69 6.63 -0.62 2.53
N GLY A 70 5.95 -0.21 1.47
CA GLY A 70 5.08 0.95 1.50
C GLY A 70 3.91 0.83 2.47
N VAL A 71 3.36 -0.38 2.71
CA VAL A 71 2.29 -0.57 3.70
C VAL A 71 2.77 -0.23 5.10
N ALA A 72 3.99 -0.67 5.46
CA ALA A 72 4.59 -0.33 6.75
C ALA A 72 5.00 1.15 6.84
N VAL A 73 5.34 1.79 5.71
CA VAL A 73 5.56 3.24 5.64
C VAL A 73 4.25 3.99 5.89
N VAL A 74 3.14 3.60 5.23
CA VAL A 74 1.81 4.19 5.47
C VAL A 74 1.45 4.15 6.95
N GLN A 75 1.57 2.98 7.57
CA GLN A 75 1.28 2.81 8.99
C GLN A 75 2.14 3.76 9.85
N ARG A 76 3.46 3.77 9.64
CA ARG A 76 4.36 4.58 10.44
C ARG A 76 4.13 6.08 10.25
N VAL A 77 3.91 6.54 9.04
CA VAL A 77 3.60 7.96 8.75
C VAL A 77 2.29 8.39 9.40
N LEU A 78 1.25 7.53 9.42
CA LEU A 78 -0.02 7.82 10.09
C LEU A 78 0.06 7.77 11.61
N GLU A 79 0.99 6.98 12.20
CA GLU A 79 1.31 7.05 13.63
C GLU A 79 1.94 8.42 14.00
N ILE A 80 2.83 8.96 13.15
CA ILE A 80 3.47 10.26 13.34
C ILE A 80 2.44 11.39 13.14
N ASN A 81 1.66 11.31 12.07
CA ASN A 81 0.65 12.29 11.73
C ASN A 81 -0.64 11.60 11.23
N PRO A 82 -1.66 11.45 12.08
CA PRO A 82 -2.93 10.84 11.68
C PRO A 82 -3.68 11.56 10.54
N LYS A 83 -3.25 12.78 10.20
CA LYS A 83 -3.79 13.57 9.07
C LYS A 83 -2.86 13.57 7.85
N ALA A 84 -1.86 12.69 7.82
CA ALA A 84 -0.96 12.58 6.69
C ALA A 84 -1.74 12.28 5.40
N ARG A 85 -1.34 12.95 4.32
CA ARG A 85 -1.93 12.77 3.01
C ARG A 85 -0.98 11.94 2.16
N ILE A 86 -1.35 10.68 1.97
CA ILE A 86 -0.51 9.69 1.28
C ILE A 86 -1.23 9.26 -0.01
N LEU A 87 -0.54 9.44 -1.14
CA LEU A 87 -0.93 8.94 -2.44
C LEU A 87 -0.03 7.76 -2.80
N ILE A 88 -0.60 6.57 -2.84
CA ILE A 88 0.12 5.38 -3.30
C ILE A 88 0.24 5.43 -4.83
N MET A 89 1.44 5.15 -5.34
CA MET A 89 1.70 5.05 -6.77
C MET A 89 2.63 3.88 -7.06
N THR A 90 2.10 2.81 -7.64
CA THR A 90 2.80 1.54 -7.78
C THR A 90 2.47 0.83 -9.09
N THR A 91 3.32 -0.13 -9.49
CA THR A 91 3.02 -1.03 -10.60
C THR A 91 2.10 -2.18 -10.21
N TYR A 92 1.85 -2.36 -8.90
CA TYR A 92 1.04 -3.46 -8.38
C TYR A 92 -0.42 -3.07 -8.25
N ASP A 93 -1.27 -3.96 -8.77
CA ASP A 93 -2.73 -3.80 -8.77
C ASP A 93 -3.42 -4.91 -7.95
N GLY A 94 -2.70 -5.51 -7.00
CA GLY A 94 -3.24 -6.53 -6.10
C GLY A 94 -4.35 -5.96 -5.22
N ASP A 95 -5.51 -6.64 -5.20
CA ASP A 95 -6.69 -6.24 -4.44
C ASP A 95 -6.42 -6.11 -2.92
N GLU A 96 -5.50 -6.90 -2.38
CA GLU A 96 -5.10 -6.85 -0.96
C GLU A 96 -4.25 -5.63 -0.64
N ASP A 97 -3.22 -5.32 -1.44
CA ASP A 97 -2.38 -4.14 -1.23
C ASP A 97 -3.21 -2.84 -1.31
N ILE A 98 -4.11 -2.77 -2.29
CA ILE A 98 -5.06 -1.66 -2.43
C ILE A 98 -5.91 -1.53 -1.15
N PHE A 99 -6.51 -2.65 -0.73
CA PHE A 99 -7.39 -2.66 0.43
C PHE A 99 -6.64 -2.28 1.72
N GLN A 100 -5.46 -2.83 1.95
CA GLN A 100 -4.65 -2.54 3.14
C GLN A 100 -4.28 -1.06 3.21
N CYS A 101 -3.74 -0.49 2.13
CA CYS A 101 -3.34 0.92 2.13
C CYS A 101 -4.52 1.87 2.35
N LEU A 102 -5.64 1.65 1.65
CA LEU A 102 -6.83 2.49 1.79
C LEU A 102 -7.50 2.33 3.17
N SER A 103 -7.56 1.10 3.71
CA SER A 103 -8.13 0.84 5.04
C SER A 103 -7.29 1.41 6.18
N GLN A 104 -5.98 1.54 6.00
CA GLN A 104 -5.09 2.21 6.94
C GLN A 104 -5.21 3.73 6.89
N GLY A 105 -5.77 4.30 5.82
CA GLY A 105 -6.00 5.73 5.72
C GLY A 105 -5.22 6.45 4.62
N ALA A 106 -4.57 5.71 3.69
CA ALA A 106 -4.04 6.33 2.47
C ALA A 106 -5.17 7.04 1.73
N LYS A 107 -4.91 8.27 1.26
CA LYS A 107 -5.91 9.14 0.65
C LYS A 107 -6.07 8.91 -0.85
N GLY A 108 -5.12 8.22 -1.48
CA GLY A 108 -5.21 7.90 -2.88
C GLY A 108 -4.40 6.67 -3.27
N TYR A 109 -4.76 6.12 -4.42
CA TYR A 109 -4.07 4.98 -5.02
C TYR A 109 -4.12 5.07 -6.54
N LEU A 110 -2.97 5.07 -7.19
CA LEU A 110 -2.80 5.07 -8.64
C LEU A 110 -1.81 3.99 -9.08
N LEU A 111 -1.97 3.55 -10.30
CA LEU A 111 -0.94 2.77 -10.99
C LEU A 111 0.10 3.70 -11.63
N LYS A 112 1.37 3.26 -11.72
CA LYS A 112 2.46 4.04 -12.31
C LYS A 112 2.32 4.30 -13.82
N ASP A 113 1.43 3.57 -14.49
CA ASP A 113 1.06 3.78 -15.90
C ASP A 113 -0.06 4.81 -16.11
N ALA A 114 -0.54 5.43 -15.02
CA ALA A 114 -1.55 6.46 -15.11
C ALA A 114 -1.07 7.67 -15.94
N PRO A 115 -1.95 8.29 -16.73
CA PRO A 115 -1.60 9.48 -17.51
C PRO A 115 -1.10 10.63 -16.63
N ARG A 116 -0.13 11.40 -17.14
CA ARG A 116 0.45 12.57 -16.43
C ARG A 116 -0.60 13.46 -15.77
N GLN A 117 -1.67 13.79 -16.50
CA GLN A 117 -2.72 14.67 -15.96
C GLN A 117 -3.47 14.06 -14.80
N GLU A 118 -3.65 12.74 -14.80
CA GLU A 118 -4.29 12.00 -13.72
C GLU A 118 -3.43 12.04 -12.47
N ILE A 119 -2.11 11.81 -12.58
CA ILE A 119 -1.17 11.88 -11.45
C ILE A 119 -1.20 13.27 -10.80
N LEU A 120 -1.10 14.34 -11.60
CA LEU A 120 -1.14 15.72 -11.11
C LEU A 120 -2.49 16.07 -10.46
N SER A 121 -3.59 15.58 -11.02
CA SER A 121 -4.94 15.77 -10.45
C SER A 121 -5.10 15.02 -9.13
N ALA A 122 -4.53 13.81 -9.00
CA ALA A 122 -4.51 13.04 -7.77
C ALA A 122 -3.72 13.76 -6.67
N ILE A 123 -2.53 14.28 -6.96
CA ILE A 123 -1.73 15.05 -6.00
C ILE A 123 -2.53 16.27 -5.48
N ARG A 124 -3.18 17.02 -6.39
CA ARG A 124 -4.04 18.16 -5.98
C ARG A 124 -5.20 17.74 -5.11
N ALA A 125 -5.93 16.69 -5.52
CA ALA A 125 -7.07 16.19 -4.76
C ALA A 125 -6.66 15.74 -3.35
N VAL A 126 -5.59 14.94 -3.26
CA VAL A 126 -5.05 14.44 -1.99
C VAL A 126 -4.54 15.58 -1.11
N SER A 127 -3.91 16.61 -1.68
CA SER A 127 -3.47 17.81 -0.93
C SER A 127 -4.62 18.58 -0.29
N GLU A 128 -5.82 18.47 -0.83
CA GLU A 128 -7.06 19.08 -0.32
C GLU A 128 -7.87 18.09 0.56
N ASP A 129 -7.26 17.00 0.99
CA ASP A 129 -7.89 15.92 1.77
C ASP A 129 -9.06 15.22 1.04
N ARG A 130 -9.11 15.32 -0.29
CA ARG A 130 -10.09 14.61 -1.12
C ARG A 130 -9.50 13.28 -1.58
N PRO A 131 -10.15 12.14 -1.28
CA PRO A 131 -9.70 10.84 -1.76
C PRO A 131 -9.62 10.78 -3.30
N TYR A 132 -8.61 10.08 -3.80
CA TYR A 132 -8.44 9.87 -5.24
C TYR A 132 -8.03 8.43 -5.58
N THR A 133 -8.85 7.78 -6.38
CA THR A 133 -8.53 6.47 -6.96
C THR A 133 -9.05 6.41 -8.39
N SER A 134 -8.36 5.68 -9.27
CA SER A 134 -8.92 5.37 -10.59
C SER A 134 -10.15 4.45 -10.44
N SER A 135 -11.03 4.44 -11.44
CA SER A 135 -12.22 3.59 -11.42
C SER A 135 -11.87 2.09 -11.32
N SER A 136 -10.79 1.65 -11.94
CA SER A 136 -10.31 0.27 -11.86
C SER A 136 -9.83 -0.10 -10.45
N VAL A 137 -9.10 0.77 -9.78
CA VAL A 137 -8.64 0.59 -8.39
C VAL A 137 -9.84 0.58 -7.43
N ALA A 138 -10.78 1.50 -7.60
CA ALA A 138 -11.99 1.55 -6.79
C ALA A 138 -12.83 0.26 -6.92
N ALA A 139 -12.98 -0.27 -8.13
CA ALA A 139 -13.68 -1.53 -8.35
C ALA A 139 -13.00 -2.71 -7.63
N LYS A 140 -11.66 -2.81 -7.70
CA LYS A 140 -10.90 -3.84 -6.98
C LYS A 140 -11.02 -3.71 -5.46
N ALA A 141 -10.93 -2.49 -4.92
CA ALA A 141 -11.12 -2.23 -3.50
C ALA A 141 -12.52 -2.70 -3.03
N LEU A 142 -13.58 -2.37 -3.77
CA LEU A 142 -14.94 -2.79 -3.46
C LEU A 142 -15.10 -4.32 -3.54
N GLN A 143 -14.54 -4.97 -4.55
CA GLN A 143 -14.55 -6.43 -4.67
C GLN A 143 -13.81 -7.09 -3.49
N ARG A 144 -12.70 -6.51 -3.05
CA ARG A 144 -11.95 -7.01 -1.89
C ARG A 144 -12.73 -6.82 -0.59
N MET A 145 -13.40 -5.68 -0.40
CA MET A 145 -14.26 -5.42 0.77
C MET A 145 -15.42 -6.42 0.88
N ALA A 146 -15.94 -6.91 -0.24
CA ALA A 146 -16.99 -7.92 -0.26
C ALA A 146 -16.52 -9.33 0.11
N LYS A 147 -15.20 -9.61 0.12
CA LYS A 147 -14.64 -10.91 0.47
C LYS A 147 -14.30 -10.99 1.96
N PRO A 148 -14.57 -12.13 2.64
CA PRO A 148 -14.18 -12.29 4.03
C PRO A 148 -12.66 -12.25 4.19
N SER A 149 -12.18 -11.46 5.13
CA SER A 149 -10.77 -11.40 5.49
C SER A 149 -10.34 -12.62 6.29
N LEU A 150 -9.05 -12.99 6.18
CA LEU A 150 -8.46 -13.96 7.09
C LEU A 150 -8.31 -13.32 8.48
N THR A 151 -8.65 -14.09 9.52
CA THR A 151 -8.33 -13.70 10.89
C THR A 151 -6.84 -13.84 11.16
N GLN A 152 -6.31 -13.20 12.21
CA GLN A 152 -4.90 -13.36 12.58
C GLN A 152 -4.54 -14.82 12.76
N ARG A 153 -5.41 -15.61 13.36
CA ARG A 153 -5.19 -17.06 13.56
C ARG A 153 -5.10 -17.84 12.24
N GLU A 154 -5.88 -17.45 11.25
CA GLU A 154 -5.80 -18.04 9.91
C GLU A 154 -4.55 -17.61 9.16
N LEU A 155 -4.05 -16.39 9.37
CA LEU A 155 -2.76 -15.94 8.84
C LEU A 155 -1.60 -16.75 9.45
N ASP A 156 -1.57 -16.93 10.78
CA ASP A 156 -0.54 -17.76 11.44
C ASP A 156 -0.53 -19.21 10.90
N VAL A 157 -1.72 -19.77 10.65
CA VAL A 157 -1.86 -21.09 10.03
C VAL A 157 -1.37 -21.09 8.59
N LEU A 158 -1.72 -20.07 7.81
CA LEU A 158 -1.35 -19.94 6.40
C LEU A 158 0.18 -19.81 6.19
N GLU A 159 0.86 -19.09 7.07
CA GLU A 159 2.33 -19.02 7.08
C GLU A 159 2.97 -20.40 7.27
N LEU A 160 2.43 -21.21 8.19
CA LEU A 160 2.91 -22.59 8.39
C LEU A 160 2.57 -23.50 7.22
N VAL A 161 1.43 -23.26 6.56
CA VAL A 161 1.07 -23.95 5.31
C VAL A 161 2.06 -23.61 4.20
N ALA A 162 2.46 -22.36 4.07
CA ALA A 162 3.45 -21.90 3.10
C ALA A 162 4.85 -22.54 3.33
N GLN A 163 5.18 -22.82 4.60
CA GLN A 163 6.40 -23.57 4.98
C GLN A 163 6.27 -25.08 4.74
N GLY A 164 5.20 -25.59 4.14
CA GLY A 164 4.97 -27.01 3.87
C GLY A 164 4.61 -27.84 5.10
N ARG A 165 4.19 -27.25 6.22
CA ARG A 165 3.89 -27.96 7.47
C ARG A 165 2.59 -28.78 7.36
N SER A 166 2.60 -30.01 7.93
CA SER A 166 1.39 -30.82 8.06
C SER A 166 0.42 -30.24 9.10
N ASN A 167 -0.87 -30.65 9.06
CA ASN A 167 -1.84 -30.23 10.10
C ASN A 167 -1.39 -30.62 11.51
N LYS A 168 -0.71 -31.73 11.67
CA LYS A 168 -0.13 -32.20 12.94
C LYS A 168 0.98 -31.26 13.43
N ASP A 169 1.85 -30.78 12.52
CA ASP A 169 2.92 -29.85 12.86
C ASP A 169 2.38 -28.46 13.16
N ILE A 170 1.39 -27.99 12.40
CA ILE A 170 0.65 -26.75 12.65
C ILE A 170 0.01 -26.79 14.04
N ALA A 171 -0.71 -27.89 14.35
CA ALA A 171 -1.35 -28.09 15.63
C ALA A 171 -0.34 -27.99 16.80
N ARG A 172 0.81 -28.66 16.67
CA ARG A 172 1.87 -28.62 17.68
C ARG A 172 2.45 -27.21 17.87
N ARG A 173 2.76 -26.50 16.75
CA ARG A 173 3.37 -25.15 16.82
C ARG A 173 2.43 -24.11 17.38
N LEU A 174 1.14 -24.23 17.09
CA LEU A 174 0.13 -23.27 17.51
C LEU A 174 -0.62 -23.67 18.79
N SER A 175 -0.21 -24.79 19.43
CA SER A 175 -0.83 -25.32 20.66
C SER A 175 -2.34 -25.53 20.52
N ILE A 176 -2.78 -26.12 19.40
CA ILE A 176 -4.18 -26.46 19.09
C ILE A 176 -4.30 -27.94 18.74
N THR A 177 -5.52 -28.46 18.61
CA THR A 177 -5.74 -29.83 18.13
C THR A 177 -5.52 -29.94 16.61
N GLU A 178 -5.20 -31.14 16.12
CA GLU A 178 -5.09 -31.39 14.69
C GLU A 178 -6.43 -31.12 13.95
N GLY A 179 -7.54 -31.44 14.59
CA GLY A 179 -8.89 -31.13 14.10
C GLY A 179 -9.12 -29.62 13.91
N THR A 180 -8.68 -28.83 14.89
CA THR A 180 -8.75 -27.37 14.82
C THR A 180 -7.86 -26.81 13.68
N ALA A 181 -6.64 -27.33 13.54
CA ALA A 181 -5.76 -26.95 12.43
C ALA A 181 -6.39 -27.25 11.06
N LYS A 182 -7.02 -28.44 10.93
CA LYS A 182 -7.75 -28.84 9.71
C LYS A 182 -8.93 -27.91 9.42
N THR A 183 -9.65 -27.47 10.43
CA THR A 183 -10.76 -26.51 10.31
C THR A 183 -10.26 -25.15 9.82
N HIS A 184 -9.16 -24.63 10.40
CA HIS A 184 -8.56 -23.39 9.93
C HIS A 184 -8.10 -23.49 8.48
N VAL A 185 -7.42 -24.57 8.10
CA VAL A 185 -7.01 -24.77 6.69
C VAL A 185 -8.21 -24.77 5.75
N LYS A 186 -9.30 -25.46 6.11
CA LYS A 186 -10.54 -25.47 5.32
C LYS A 186 -11.14 -24.04 5.19
N SER A 187 -11.19 -23.30 6.28
CA SER A 187 -11.67 -21.91 6.29
C SER A 187 -10.82 -21.02 5.40
N ILE A 188 -9.48 -21.15 5.47
CA ILE A 188 -8.53 -20.41 4.60
C ILE A 188 -8.82 -20.70 3.13
N LEU A 189 -8.95 -21.98 2.75
CA LEU A 189 -9.27 -22.37 1.38
C LEU A 189 -10.56 -21.71 0.89
N THR A 190 -11.61 -21.73 1.70
CA THR A 190 -12.88 -21.08 1.37
C THR A 190 -12.76 -19.58 1.21
N LYS A 191 -12.06 -18.89 2.13
CA LYS A 191 -11.89 -17.43 2.11
C LYS A 191 -11.00 -16.94 0.98
N LEU A 192 -10.02 -17.75 0.58
CA LEU A 192 -9.12 -17.45 -0.53
C LEU A 192 -9.67 -17.92 -1.89
N ASP A 193 -10.82 -18.62 -1.89
CA ASP A 193 -11.39 -19.25 -3.08
C ASP A 193 -10.38 -20.19 -3.78
N ALA A 194 -9.72 -21.03 -2.97
CA ALA A 194 -8.67 -21.95 -3.40
C ALA A 194 -9.13 -23.40 -3.23
N ILE A 195 -8.84 -24.26 -4.19
CA ILE A 195 -9.19 -25.67 -4.17
C ILE A 195 -8.12 -26.57 -3.51
N SER A 196 -6.92 -26.01 -3.32
CA SER A 196 -5.78 -26.74 -2.74
C SER A 196 -4.92 -25.87 -1.84
N ARG A 197 -4.11 -26.50 -0.98
CA ARG A 197 -3.13 -25.81 -0.10
C ARG A 197 -2.11 -25.02 -0.92
N THR A 198 -1.61 -25.59 -2.02
CA THR A 198 -0.63 -24.94 -2.90
C THR A 198 -1.24 -23.73 -3.58
N GLU A 199 -2.48 -23.83 -4.04
CA GLU A 199 -3.20 -22.70 -4.62
C GLU A 199 -3.47 -21.62 -3.59
N ALA A 200 -3.87 -21.98 -2.35
CA ALA A 200 -4.04 -21.01 -1.27
C ALA A 200 -2.77 -20.22 -0.99
N VAL A 201 -1.60 -20.89 -0.99
CA VAL A 201 -0.29 -20.24 -0.83
C VAL A 201 0.00 -19.30 -2.01
N ALA A 202 -0.24 -19.73 -3.25
CA ALA A 202 -0.04 -18.90 -4.44
C ALA A 202 -0.95 -17.66 -4.43
N VAL A 203 -2.24 -17.84 -4.12
CA VAL A 203 -3.22 -16.74 -3.99
C VAL A 203 -2.82 -15.78 -2.88
N ALA A 204 -2.42 -16.32 -1.72
CA ALA A 204 -2.00 -15.52 -0.57
C ALA A 204 -0.73 -14.70 -0.87
N HIS A 205 0.25 -15.30 -1.55
CA HIS A 205 1.46 -14.60 -1.97
C HIS A 205 1.13 -13.49 -2.99
N LYS A 206 0.31 -13.80 -4.01
CA LYS A 206 -0.16 -12.81 -4.99
C LYS A 206 -0.92 -11.64 -4.35
N ARG A 207 -1.66 -11.90 -3.27
CA ARG A 207 -2.39 -10.87 -2.50
C ARG A 207 -1.53 -10.14 -1.47
N GLY A 208 -0.24 -10.47 -1.32
CA GLY A 208 0.62 -9.87 -0.31
C GLY A 208 0.33 -10.28 1.14
N LEU A 209 -0.50 -11.32 1.36
CA LEU A 209 -0.85 -11.84 2.70
C LEU A 209 0.31 -12.60 3.36
N ILE A 210 1.18 -13.19 2.57
CA ILE A 210 2.39 -13.90 3.01
C ILE A 210 3.55 -13.59 2.08
N ARG A 211 4.77 -13.71 2.61
CA ARG A 211 6.02 -13.66 1.83
C ARG A 211 6.62 -15.06 1.73
N LEU A 212 7.08 -15.45 0.55
CA LEU A 212 7.78 -16.73 0.29
C LEU A 212 9.28 -16.51 0.23
#